data_984f912f5532003e279c3fc315c16b81
#
_entry.id   984f912f5532003e279c3fc315c16b81
#
_cell.length_a   1.000
_cell.length_b   1.000
_cell.length_c   1.000
_cell.angle_alpha   90.00
_cell.angle_beta   90.00
_cell.angle_gamma   90.00
#
_symmetry.space_group_name_H-M   'P 1'
#
loop_
_entity.id
_entity.type
_entity.pdbx_description
1 polymer ?
#
loop_
_entity_poly.entity_id
_entity_poly.type
_entity_poly.pdbx_seq_one_letter_code
_entity_poly.pdbx_strand_id
1 'polypeptide(L)'
;LTSDQVAELTILIRDVVIECVGEQKASDVFVKTSTGFYKPEDGGHGGASVDDVSIMSINAGPLKVKASGGIYSREDLEKMVDAGASRIGTSAGIEIIRGEKANTDY
;
A
#
# COMPACT_ATOMS: atom_id res chain seq x y z
N LEU A 1 -5.16 11.05 -6.15
CA LEU A 1 -4.32 10.70 -7.31
C LEU A 1 -5.07 9.79 -8.27
N THR A 2 -4.89 9.98 -9.56
CA THR A 2 -5.38 9.04 -10.57
C THR A 2 -4.50 7.79 -10.61
N SER A 3 -5.00 6.73 -11.25
CA SER A 3 -4.22 5.50 -11.46
C SER A 3 -2.91 5.78 -12.22
N ASP A 4 -2.98 6.64 -13.22
CA ASP A 4 -1.78 7.03 -14.00
C ASP A 4 -0.78 7.77 -13.13
N GLN A 5 -1.24 8.65 -12.25
CA GLN A 5 -0.39 9.39 -11.33
C GLN A 5 0.25 8.46 -10.29
N VAL A 6 -0.49 7.48 -9.79
CA VAL A 6 0.07 6.47 -8.88
C VAL A 6 1.19 5.69 -9.57
N ALA A 7 0.97 5.26 -10.80
CA ALA A 7 1.99 4.56 -11.59
C ALA A 7 3.23 5.45 -11.82
N GLU A 8 3.03 6.66 -12.28
CA GLU A 8 4.14 7.60 -12.55
C GLU A 8 4.96 7.91 -11.31
N LEU A 9 4.29 8.17 -10.18
CA LEU A 9 4.96 8.45 -8.93
C LEU A 9 5.74 7.25 -8.43
N THR A 10 5.18 6.05 -8.54
CA THR A 10 5.86 4.80 -8.17
C THR A 10 7.14 4.61 -8.98
N ILE A 11 7.07 4.82 -10.29
CA ILE A 11 8.22 4.72 -11.19
C ILE A 11 9.28 5.76 -10.80
N LEU A 12 8.89 6.99 -10.52
CA LEU A 12 9.81 8.04 -10.11
C LEU A 12 10.52 7.67 -8.81
N ILE A 13 9.79 7.20 -7.82
CA ILE A 13 10.37 6.77 -6.54
C ILE A 13 11.33 5.60 -6.76
N ARG A 14 10.92 4.61 -7.54
CA ARG A 14 11.76 3.47 -7.90
C ARG A 14 13.10 3.93 -8.50
N ASP A 15 13.04 4.79 -9.49
CA ASP A 15 14.24 5.24 -10.20
C ASP A 15 15.17 6.04 -9.30
N VAL A 16 14.62 6.94 -8.47
CA VAL A 16 15.40 7.73 -7.52
C VAL A 16 16.07 6.82 -6.48
N VAL A 17 15.35 5.85 -5.93
CA VAL A 17 15.89 4.91 -4.95
C VAL A 17 17.03 4.07 -5.55
N ILE A 18 16.82 3.53 -6.74
CA ILE A 18 17.86 2.74 -7.43
C ILE A 18 19.09 3.59 -7.67
N GLU A 19 18.91 4.83 -8.11
CA GLU A 19 20.03 5.75 -8.32
C GLU A 19 20.80 6.03 -7.03
N CYS A 20 20.08 6.21 -5.92
CA CYS A 20 20.70 6.57 -4.64
C CYS A 20 21.38 5.41 -3.92
N VAL A 21 20.80 4.21 -3.97
CA VAL A 21 21.27 3.07 -3.15
C VAL A 21 21.62 1.82 -3.96
N GLY A 22 21.33 1.78 -5.24
CA GLY A 22 21.54 0.62 -6.11
C GLY A 22 20.38 -0.40 -6.02
N GLU A 23 20.28 -1.27 -7.02
CA GLU A 23 19.18 -2.23 -7.13
C GLU A 23 19.12 -3.23 -5.96
N GLN A 24 20.27 -3.67 -5.48
CA GLN A 24 20.33 -4.66 -4.42
C GLN A 24 19.75 -4.11 -3.11
N LYS A 25 20.12 -2.88 -2.74
CA LYS A 25 19.58 -2.23 -1.53
C LYS A 25 18.16 -1.73 -1.73
N ALA A 26 17.78 -1.41 -2.96
CA ALA A 26 16.42 -0.99 -3.28
C ALA A 26 15.39 -2.06 -2.94
N SER A 27 15.78 -3.33 -2.95
CA SER A 27 14.88 -4.44 -2.56
C SER A 27 14.48 -4.41 -1.09
N ASP A 28 15.17 -3.63 -0.26
CA ASP A 28 14.83 -3.44 1.16
C ASP A 28 13.97 -2.19 1.39
N VAL A 29 13.68 -1.42 0.35
CA VAL A 29 12.90 -0.19 0.42
C VAL A 29 11.44 -0.49 0.08
N PHE A 30 10.53 0.16 0.79
CA PHE A 30 9.09 0.02 0.57
C PHE A 30 8.51 1.32 0.03
N VAL A 31 7.61 1.20 -0.93
CA VAL A 31 6.67 2.28 -1.26
C VAL A 31 5.38 2.00 -0.50
N LYS A 32 4.83 3.03 0.10
CA LYS A 32 3.67 2.90 0.98
C LYS A 32 2.47 3.62 0.37
N THR A 33 1.27 3.03 0.51
CA THR A 33 0.02 3.71 0.18
C THR A 33 -0.25 4.86 1.15
N SER A 34 -1.40 5.52 1.08
CA SER A 34 -1.72 6.67 1.91
C SER A 34 -1.52 6.38 3.41
N THR A 35 -1.35 7.44 4.19
CA THR A 35 -1.11 7.33 5.63
C THR A 35 -2.33 6.85 6.43
N GLY A 36 -3.51 6.76 5.79
CA GLY A 36 -4.76 6.47 6.49
C GLY A 36 -5.44 7.71 7.06
N PHE A 37 -4.78 8.86 7.02
CA PHE A 37 -5.33 10.12 7.53
C PHE A 37 -5.90 11.02 6.44
N TYR A 38 -5.56 10.76 5.19
CA TYR A 38 -6.12 11.48 4.07
C TYR A 38 -7.56 11.09 3.84
N LYS A 39 -8.44 12.08 3.70
CA LYS A 39 -9.86 11.87 3.39
C LYS A 39 -10.18 12.58 2.08
N PRO A 40 -10.54 11.83 1.02
CA PRO A 40 -10.90 12.44 -0.25
C PRO A 40 -12.14 13.32 -0.13
N GLU A 41 -12.21 14.37 -0.93
CA GLU A 41 -13.33 15.29 -0.95
C GLU A 41 -14.65 14.63 -1.37
N ASP A 42 -14.57 13.57 -2.15
CA ASP A 42 -15.74 12.83 -2.64
C ASP A 42 -16.29 11.80 -1.64
N GLY A 43 -15.74 11.76 -0.42
CA GLY A 43 -16.16 10.82 0.60
C GLY A 43 -15.63 9.40 0.43
N GLY A 44 -14.69 9.17 -0.48
CA GLY A 44 -14.07 7.88 -0.67
C GLY A 44 -13.12 7.51 0.45
N HIS A 45 -12.49 6.33 0.36
CA HIS A 45 -11.53 5.87 1.35
C HIS A 45 -10.18 6.58 1.18
N GLY A 46 -9.60 7.02 2.30
CA GLY A 46 -8.27 7.63 2.32
C GLY A 46 -7.13 6.63 2.45
N GLY A 47 -7.44 5.35 2.61
CA GLY A 47 -6.44 4.31 2.83
C GLY A 47 -6.06 3.56 1.55
N ALA A 48 -5.46 2.39 1.74
CA ALA A 48 -5.05 1.53 0.65
C ALA A 48 -6.26 1.03 -0.15
N SER A 49 -6.12 0.97 -1.46
CA SER A 49 -7.04 0.27 -2.34
C SER A 49 -6.32 -0.88 -3.03
N VAL A 50 -7.07 -1.92 -3.36
CA VAL A 50 -6.51 -3.08 -4.08
C VAL A 50 -5.90 -2.64 -5.42
N ASP A 51 -6.60 -1.74 -6.13
CA ASP A 51 -6.13 -1.23 -7.42
C ASP A 51 -4.81 -0.46 -7.28
N ASP A 52 -4.71 0.43 -6.30
CA ASP A 52 -3.48 1.21 -6.09
C ASP A 52 -2.31 0.30 -5.70
N VAL A 53 -2.53 -0.67 -4.82
CA VAL A 53 -1.50 -1.64 -4.42
C VAL A 53 -1.04 -2.44 -5.64
N SER A 54 -1.96 -2.89 -6.47
CA SER A 54 -1.63 -3.62 -7.69
C SER A 54 -0.78 -2.78 -8.65
N ILE A 55 -1.18 -1.52 -8.89
CA ILE A 55 -0.46 -0.60 -9.76
C ILE A 55 0.95 -0.33 -9.21
N MET A 56 1.08 -0.09 -7.92
CA MET A 56 2.37 0.12 -7.28
C MET A 56 3.26 -1.12 -7.39
N SER A 57 2.70 -2.30 -7.15
CA SER A 57 3.43 -3.56 -7.25
C SER A 57 3.99 -3.81 -8.65
N ILE A 58 3.18 -3.54 -9.69
CA ILE A 58 3.59 -3.72 -11.08
C ILE A 58 4.75 -2.77 -11.44
N ASN A 59 4.76 -1.55 -10.88
CA ASN A 59 5.69 -0.49 -11.26
C ASN A 59 6.85 -0.30 -10.30
N ALA A 60 6.88 -0.98 -9.16
CA ALA A 60 7.87 -0.75 -8.11
C ALA A 60 9.27 -1.33 -8.42
N GLY A 61 9.38 -2.20 -9.43
CA GLY A 61 10.65 -2.88 -9.73
C GLY A 61 11.14 -3.69 -8.52
N PRO A 62 12.38 -3.44 -8.03
CA PRO A 62 12.89 -4.17 -6.87
C PRO A 62 12.27 -3.72 -5.55
N LEU A 63 11.60 -2.56 -5.49
CA LEU A 63 11.00 -2.07 -4.26
C LEU A 63 9.78 -2.92 -3.89
N LYS A 64 9.51 -3.00 -2.59
CA LYS A 64 8.34 -3.69 -2.06
C LYS A 64 7.22 -2.70 -1.78
N VAL A 65 6.01 -3.19 -1.60
CA VAL A 65 4.84 -2.36 -1.36
C VAL A 65 4.30 -2.61 0.04
N LYS A 66 4.04 -1.53 0.78
CA LYS A 66 3.33 -1.56 2.05
C LYS A 66 1.93 -0.99 1.87
N ALA A 67 0.92 -1.78 2.14
CA ALA A 67 -0.48 -1.33 2.13
C ALA A 67 -0.87 -0.85 3.52
N SER A 68 -1.34 0.39 3.63
CA SER A 68 -1.72 1.02 4.89
C SER A 68 -3.05 1.76 4.74
N GLY A 69 -3.87 1.68 5.79
CA GLY A 69 -5.17 2.32 5.84
C GLY A 69 -6.26 1.52 5.13
N GLY A 70 -7.47 1.54 5.64
CA GLY A 70 -8.60 0.87 5.02
C GLY A 70 -8.61 -0.65 5.16
N ILE A 71 -7.79 -1.21 6.02
CA ILE A 71 -7.65 -2.66 6.19
C ILE A 71 -8.22 -3.05 7.56
N TYR A 72 -9.43 -3.61 7.57
CA TYR A 72 -10.20 -3.83 8.80
C TYR A 72 -10.53 -5.30 9.07
N SER A 73 -10.22 -6.20 8.14
CA SER A 73 -10.56 -7.62 8.26
C SER A 73 -9.47 -8.47 7.60
N ARG A 74 -9.52 -9.78 7.90
CA ARG A 74 -8.62 -10.74 7.23
C ARG A 74 -8.86 -10.76 5.73
N GLU A 75 -10.11 -10.64 5.30
CA GLU A 75 -10.45 -10.57 3.88
C GLU A 75 -9.79 -9.37 3.20
N ASP A 76 -9.84 -8.20 3.83
CA ASP A 76 -9.16 -7.01 3.32
C ASP A 76 -7.67 -7.24 3.21
N LEU A 77 -7.05 -7.84 4.24
CA LEU A 77 -5.62 -8.14 4.25
C LEU A 77 -5.24 -9.09 3.11
N GLU A 78 -6.01 -10.15 2.92
CA GLU A 78 -5.73 -11.14 1.87
C GLU A 78 -5.80 -10.51 0.48
N LYS A 79 -6.75 -9.61 0.25
CA LYS A 79 -6.86 -8.87 -1.02
C LYS A 79 -5.62 -8.01 -1.28
N MET A 80 -5.07 -7.38 -0.25
CA MET A 80 -3.87 -6.55 -0.39
C MET A 80 -2.63 -7.39 -0.68
N VAL A 81 -2.49 -8.54 -0.01
CA VAL A 81 -1.39 -9.47 -0.27
C VAL A 81 -1.48 -10.01 -1.69
N ASP A 82 -2.66 -10.40 -2.13
CA ASP A 82 -2.88 -10.91 -3.50
C ASP A 82 -2.57 -9.83 -4.55
N ALA A 83 -2.80 -8.56 -4.22
CA ALA A 83 -2.48 -7.44 -5.10
C ALA A 83 -0.97 -7.11 -5.17
N GLY A 84 -0.17 -7.67 -4.26
CA GLY A 84 1.27 -7.53 -4.28
C GLY A 84 1.88 -6.85 -3.05
N ALA A 85 1.11 -6.57 -2.02
CA ALA A 85 1.65 -5.98 -0.79
C ALA A 85 2.52 -7.01 -0.05
N SER A 86 3.70 -6.58 0.36
CA SER A 86 4.63 -7.38 1.16
C SER A 86 4.53 -7.07 2.64
N ARG A 87 3.93 -5.94 3.00
CA ARG A 87 3.75 -5.50 4.38
C ARG A 87 2.40 -4.79 4.53
N ILE A 88 1.78 -5.00 5.66
CA ILE A 88 0.46 -4.42 5.98
C ILE A 88 0.60 -3.52 7.21
N GLY A 89 0.09 -2.29 7.10
CA GLY A 89 -0.05 -1.38 8.22
C GLY A 89 -1.52 -1.22 8.57
N THR A 90 -1.90 -1.58 9.78
CA THR A 90 -3.29 -1.51 10.22
C THR A 90 -3.35 -1.28 11.73
N SER A 91 -4.39 -0.59 12.19
CA SER A 91 -4.72 -0.49 13.61
C SER A 91 -5.61 -1.64 14.09
N ALA A 92 -6.03 -2.52 13.18
CA ALA A 92 -6.96 -3.62 13.44
C ALA A 92 -6.27 -4.99 13.51
N GLY A 93 -4.97 -5.03 13.89
CA GLY A 93 -4.18 -6.25 13.86
C GLY A 93 -4.76 -7.39 14.70
N ILE A 94 -5.27 -7.09 15.89
CA ILE A 94 -5.86 -8.10 16.77
C ILE A 94 -7.12 -8.70 16.15
N GLU A 95 -8.01 -7.84 15.66
CA GLU A 95 -9.26 -8.26 15.03
C GLU A 95 -8.99 -9.10 13.78
N ILE A 96 -8.02 -8.68 12.98
CA ILE A 96 -7.63 -9.42 11.76
C ILE A 96 -7.12 -10.81 12.10
N ILE A 97 -6.25 -10.94 13.09
CA ILE A 97 -5.71 -12.24 13.53
C ILE A 97 -6.82 -13.15 14.03
N ARG A 98 -7.80 -12.60 14.74
CA ARG A 98 -8.96 -13.34 15.25
C ARG A 98 -10.01 -13.65 14.19
N GLY A 99 -9.88 -13.10 12.99
CA GLY A 99 -10.88 -13.23 11.94
C GLY A 99 -12.08 -12.31 12.12
N GLU A 100 -11.97 -11.28 12.97
CA GLU A 100 -13.00 -10.29 13.23
C GLU A 100 -12.84 -9.08 12.32
N LYS A 101 -13.90 -8.29 12.17
CA LYS A 101 -13.84 -7.02 11.46
C LYS A 101 -13.82 -5.87 12.46
N ALA A 102 -12.87 -4.96 12.31
CA ALA A 102 -12.74 -3.81 13.19
C ALA A 102 -13.70 -2.67 12.79
N ASN A 103 -14.14 -1.92 13.79
CA ASN A 103 -14.90 -0.68 13.61
C ASN A 103 -13.99 0.52 13.82
N THR A 104 -13.00 0.68 12.93
CA THR A 104 -12.01 1.75 13.00
C THR A 104 -11.87 2.44 11.65
N ASP A 105 -11.43 3.71 11.69
CA ASP A 105 -11.24 4.53 10.49
C ASP A 105 -9.84 4.40 9.87
N TYR A 106 -8.92 3.71 10.51
CA TYR A 106 -7.54 3.59 9.99
C TYR A 106 -7.38 2.43 9.02
#